data_ae72a0efd339348b6c6c8085b592017a
#
_entry.id   ae72a0efd339348b6c6c8085b592017a
#
_cell.length_a   1.000
_cell.length_b   1.000
_cell.length_c   1.000
_cell.angle_alpha   90.00
_cell.angle_beta   90.00
_cell.angle_gamma   90.00
#
_symmetry.space_group_name_H-M   'P 1'
#
loop_
_entity.id
_entity.type
_entity.pdbx_description
1 polymer ?
#
loop_
_entity_poly.entity_id
_entity_poly.type
_entity_poly.pdbx_seq_one_letter_code
_entity_poly.pdbx_strand_id
1 'polypeptide(L)'
;KGEVLFEGRPVRINSPAEAINLKIGMVHQEFMLVPSLTVSENMMLREEPKKGIFINRAKAVEETRRIARMYQLPIDPDTRVEDLPVGMKQRVEILKALYRGARILILDEPTAVLTPQETEELFRQLILLKEHGHTVIFISHKIREVKQICDRITIMKNGQSMGVYDVKDITESDISRLMVGREVKMDLEKKQARPRDVVLRVEHLYHGYGEGKLKVNDVSFTVRSGEILGIAGVEGNGQRELLECITGLRPIQRGKIRIKRHDVSGMSIRNIRDIAKTAYIPQDRLLFGVASEATIKENL
;
A
#
# COMPACT_ATOMS: atom_id res chain seq x y z
N LYS A 1 21.96 -21.67 1.21
CA LYS A 1 22.91 -21.99 2.31
C LYS A 1 23.27 -20.72 3.02
N GLY A 2 23.23 -20.70 4.35
CA GLY A 2 23.54 -19.54 5.18
C GLY A 2 23.26 -19.87 6.64
N GLU A 3 23.65 -18.98 7.53
CA GLU A 3 23.44 -19.09 8.97
C GLU A 3 22.77 -17.80 9.47
N VAL A 4 21.81 -17.96 10.36
CA VAL A 4 21.18 -16.82 11.05
C VAL A 4 21.72 -16.78 12.46
N LEU A 5 22.28 -15.64 12.84
CA LEU A 5 22.76 -15.40 14.21
C LEU A 5 21.77 -14.45 14.91
N PHE A 6 21.29 -14.87 16.07
CA PHE A 6 20.46 -14.06 16.95
C PHE A 6 21.19 -13.86 18.27
N GLU A 7 21.47 -12.61 18.63
CA GLU A 7 22.31 -12.25 19.80
C GLU A 7 23.66 -13.02 19.82
N GLY A 8 24.28 -13.16 18.64
CA GLY A 8 25.56 -13.84 18.45
C GLY A 8 25.50 -15.38 18.49
N ARG A 9 24.33 -15.98 18.63
CA ARG A 9 24.12 -17.43 18.66
C ARG A 9 23.46 -17.91 17.37
N PRO A 10 23.92 -19.02 16.78
CA PRO A 10 23.27 -19.58 15.61
C PRO A 10 21.85 -20.07 15.97
N VAL A 11 20.87 -19.64 15.18
CA VAL A 11 19.47 -20.06 15.34
C VAL A 11 18.94 -20.63 14.05
N ARG A 12 18.01 -21.55 14.18
CA ARG A 12 17.27 -22.10 13.05
C ARG A 12 15.81 -21.71 13.21
N ILE A 13 15.28 -21.00 12.22
CA ILE A 13 13.88 -20.51 12.25
C ILE A 13 13.14 -21.30 11.16
N ASN A 14 12.33 -22.26 11.57
CA ASN A 14 11.60 -23.15 10.63
C ASN A 14 10.10 -22.79 10.56
N SER A 15 9.63 -21.89 11.44
CA SER A 15 8.22 -21.49 11.49
C SER A 15 8.06 -20.04 11.97
N PRO A 16 6.94 -19.37 11.60
CA PRO A 16 6.60 -18.06 12.15
C PRO A 16 6.51 -18.03 13.68
N ALA A 17 6.07 -19.13 14.29
CA ALA A 17 5.98 -19.24 15.76
C ALA A 17 7.36 -19.16 16.42
N GLU A 18 8.38 -19.80 15.82
CA GLU A 18 9.76 -19.72 16.32
C GLU A 18 10.32 -18.30 16.19
N ALA A 19 10.02 -17.58 15.10
CA ALA A 19 10.39 -16.17 14.95
C ALA A 19 9.74 -15.29 16.03
N ILE A 20 8.46 -15.48 16.31
CA ILE A 20 7.73 -14.75 17.37
C ILE A 20 8.36 -15.04 18.75
N ASN A 21 8.72 -16.28 19.04
CA ASN A 21 9.38 -16.66 20.30
C ASN A 21 10.76 -15.96 20.45
N LEU A 22 11.47 -15.73 19.34
CA LEU A 22 12.69 -14.93 19.29
C LEU A 22 12.42 -13.42 19.31
N LYS A 23 11.18 -12.99 19.53
CA LYS A 23 10.77 -11.58 19.54
C LYS A 23 11.00 -10.86 18.20
N ILE A 24 10.88 -11.59 17.11
CA ILE A 24 10.90 -11.06 15.74
C ILE A 24 9.44 -10.93 15.28
N GLY A 25 9.01 -9.70 14.98
CA GLY A 25 7.71 -9.40 14.39
C GLY A 25 7.86 -8.95 12.96
N MET A 26 6.88 -9.26 12.11
CA MET A 26 6.84 -8.82 10.72
C MET A 26 5.51 -8.15 10.42
N VAL A 27 5.58 -7.01 9.76
CA VAL A 27 4.46 -6.29 9.14
C VAL A 27 4.58 -6.51 7.64
N HIS A 28 3.62 -7.21 7.08
CA HIS A 28 3.60 -7.58 5.67
C HIS A 28 3.09 -6.42 4.80
N GLN A 29 3.42 -6.46 3.51
CA GLN A 29 2.93 -5.52 2.50
C GLN A 29 1.39 -5.53 2.40
N GLU A 30 0.77 -6.72 2.50
CA GLU A 30 -0.68 -6.85 2.64
C GLU A 30 -1.04 -7.06 4.11
N PHE A 31 -2.02 -6.31 4.61
CA PHE A 31 -2.41 -6.36 6.01
C PHE A 31 -2.99 -7.71 6.40
N MET A 32 -2.41 -8.33 7.43
CA MET A 32 -2.87 -9.60 7.99
C MET A 32 -3.89 -9.35 9.12
N LEU A 33 -4.88 -8.50 8.83
CA LEU A 33 -5.97 -8.12 9.74
C LEU A 33 -7.29 -8.74 9.29
N VAL A 34 -8.14 -9.09 10.24
CA VAL A 34 -9.51 -9.55 9.98
C VAL A 34 -10.43 -8.33 9.93
N PRO A 35 -11.00 -7.98 8.75
CA PRO A 35 -11.74 -6.72 8.56
C PRO A 35 -12.95 -6.57 9.49
N SER A 36 -13.70 -7.65 9.72
CA SER A 36 -14.92 -7.66 10.54
C SER A 36 -14.69 -7.55 12.05
N LEU A 37 -13.46 -7.76 12.52
CA LEU A 37 -13.10 -7.65 13.92
C LEU A 37 -12.67 -6.23 14.28
N THR A 38 -12.85 -5.88 15.57
CA THR A 38 -12.33 -4.61 16.10
C THR A 38 -10.81 -4.61 16.19
N VAL A 39 -10.22 -3.44 16.42
CA VAL A 39 -8.78 -3.29 16.65
C VAL A 39 -8.33 -4.16 17.81
N SER A 40 -9.01 -4.09 18.96
CA SER A 40 -8.65 -4.89 20.14
C SER A 40 -8.76 -6.39 19.90
N GLU A 41 -9.76 -6.85 19.17
CA GLU A 41 -9.90 -8.26 18.79
C GLU A 41 -8.79 -8.70 17.84
N ASN A 42 -8.40 -7.88 16.85
CA ASN A 42 -7.28 -8.18 15.96
C ASN A 42 -5.92 -8.23 16.67
N MET A 43 -5.69 -7.33 17.62
CA MET A 43 -4.43 -7.31 18.40
C MET A 43 -4.26 -8.56 19.24
N MET A 44 -5.35 -9.03 19.87
CA MET A 44 -5.33 -10.14 20.82
C MET A 44 -5.53 -11.53 20.19
N LEU A 45 -5.72 -11.62 18.88
CA LEU A 45 -5.91 -12.88 18.16
C LEU A 45 -4.83 -13.91 18.55
N ARG A 46 -5.27 -15.08 19.05
CA ARG A 46 -4.47 -16.21 19.62
C ARG A 46 -3.93 -15.98 21.03
N GLU A 47 -3.97 -14.78 21.56
CA GLU A 47 -3.52 -14.44 22.91
C GLU A 47 -4.62 -13.67 23.66
N GLU A 48 -5.88 -14.05 23.43
CA GLU A 48 -7.04 -13.38 24.00
C GLU A 48 -7.01 -13.48 25.54
N PRO A 49 -7.18 -12.37 26.26
CA PRO A 49 -7.33 -12.41 27.70
C PRO A 49 -8.61 -13.14 28.06
N LYS A 50 -8.53 -14.12 28.99
CA LYS A 50 -9.64 -14.98 29.37
C LYS A 50 -10.17 -14.62 30.75
N LYS A 51 -11.49 -14.79 30.92
CA LYS A 51 -12.17 -14.83 32.21
C LYS A 51 -12.95 -16.16 32.30
N GLY A 52 -12.31 -17.17 32.89
CA GLY A 52 -12.79 -18.56 32.81
C GLY A 52 -12.65 -19.08 31.36
N ILE A 53 -13.75 -19.54 30.78
CA ILE A 53 -13.84 -20.05 29.42
C ILE A 53 -14.13 -18.95 28.36
N PHE A 54 -14.47 -17.75 28.82
CA PHE A 54 -14.86 -16.64 27.93
C PHE A 54 -13.74 -15.67 27.71
N ILE A 55 -13.76 -14.99 26.55
CA ILE A 55 -12.84 -13.88 26.22
C ILE A 55 -13.20 -12.65 27.06
N ASN A 56 -12.22 -12.08 27.72
CA ASN A 56 -12.37 -10.84 28.49
C ASN A 56 -12.15 -9.62 27.57
N ARG A 57 -13.21 -9.18 26.90
CA ARG A 57 -13.16 -8.02 25.97
C ARG A 57 -12.72 -6.73 26.65
N ALA A 58 -13.18 -6.47 27.88
CA ALA A 58 -12.79 -5.25 28.60
C ALA A 58 -11.28 -5.20 28.82
N LYS A 59 -10.66 -6.33 29.19
CA LYS A 59 -9.20 -6.43 29.34
C LYS A 59 -8.48 -6.28 27.99
N ALA A 60 -9.03 -6.82 26.90
CA ALA A 60 -8.47 -6.64 25.57
C ALA A 60 -8.43 -5.15 25.15
N VAL A 61 -9.51 -4.42 25.38
CA VAL A 61 -9.59 -2.98 25.14
C VAL A 61 -8.61 -2.20 26.01
N GLU A 62 -8.52 -2.54 27.31
CA GLU A 62 -7.58 -1.91 28.25
C GLU A 62 -6.12 -2.11 27.82
N GLU A 63 -5.73 -3.34 27.49
CA GLU A 63 -4.38 -3.67 27.01
C GLU A 63 -4.05 -2.97 25.68
N THR A 64 -5.01 -2.92 24.76
CA THR A 64 -4.84 -2.17 23.50
C THR A 64 -4.54 -0.70 23.78
N ARG A 65 -5.32 -0.06 24.67
CA ARG A 65 -5.08 1.35 25.06
C ARG A 65 -3.75 1.52 25.77
N ARG A 66 -3.34 0.56 26.60
CA ARG A 66 -2.05 0.59 27.30
C ARG A 66 -0.88 0.56 26.32
N ILE A 67 -0.88 -0.38 25.39
CA ILE A 67 0.18 -0.52 24.37
C ILE A 67 0.18 0.70 23.42
N ALA A 68 -0.98 1.14 22.96
CA ALA A 68 -1.11 2.32 22.10
C ALA A 68 -0.53 3.58 22.76
N ARG A 69 -0.75 3.77 24.07
CA ARG A 69 -0.17 4.88 24.83
C ARG A 69 1.33 4.72 25.03
N MET A 70 1.81 3.51 25.34
CA MET A 70 3.23 3.22 25.59
C MET A 70 4.09 3.59 24.38
N TYR A 71 3.60 3.29 23.17
CA TYR A 71 4.34 3.55 21.93
C TYR A 71 3.87 4.80 21.18
N GLN A 72 3.02 5.63 21.80
CA GLN A 72 2.46 6.85 21.20
C GLN A 72 1.80 6.61 19.83
N LEU A 73 1.12 5.48 19.70
CA LEU A 73 0.37 5.05 18.51
C LEU A 73 -1.14 5.11 18.79
N PRO A 74 -1.75 6.31 18.85
CA PRO A 74 -3.15 6.44 19.23
C PRO A 74 -4.06 5.71 18.26
N ILE A 75 -4.95 4.88 18.82
CA ILE A 75 -5.97 4.13 18.08
C ILE A 75 -7.17 3.87 18.97
N ASP A 76 -8.36 3.86 18.38
CA ASP A 76 -9.57 3.45 19.08
C ASP A 76 -9.71 1.92 19.02
N PRO A 77 -9.67 1.23 20.18
CA PRO A 77 -9.74 -0.24 20.24
C PRO A 77 -11.07 -0.84 19.82
N ASP A 78 -12.14 -0.04 19.84
CA ASP A 78 -13.51 -0.51 19.57
C ASP A 78 -13.90 -0.34 18.08
N THR A 79 -13.13 0.39 17.30
CA THR A 79 -13.36 0.57 15.86
C THR A 79 -13.10 -0.73 15.08
N ARG A 80 -13.95 -1.07 14.12
CA ARG A 80 -13.73 -2.20 13.21
C ARG A 80 -12.61 -1.89 12.23
N VAL A 81 -11.82 -2.89 11.91
CA VAL A 81 -10.67 -2.72 11.00
C VAL A 81 -11.11 -2.34 9.59
N GLU A 82 -12.27 -2.81 9.12
CA GLU A 82 -12.80 -2.42 7.80
C GLU A 82 -13.05 -0.91 7.67
N ASP A 83 -13.42 -0.25 8.78
CA ASP A 83 -13.73 1.19 8.82
C ASP A 83 -12.48 2.07 8.98
N LEU A 84 -11.30 1.48 9.21
CA LEU A 84 -10.05 2.23 9.40
C LEU A 84 -9.45 2.68 8.07
N PRO A 85 -8.90 3.92 8.01
CA PRO A 85 -7.99 4.33 6.96
C PRO A 85 -6.75 3.42 6.87
N VAL A 86 -6.12 3.37 5.71
CA VAL A 86 -4.97 2.47 5.45
C VAL A 86 -3.82 2.69 6.43
N GLY A 87 -3.44 3.95 6.69
CA GLY A 87 -2.39 4.28 7.67
C GLY A 87 -2.71 3.81 9.10
N MET A 88 -4.01 3.78 9.47
CA MET A 88 -4.43 3.26 10.77
C MET A 88 -4.38 1.73 10.81
N LYS A 89 -4.70 1.03 9.72
CA LYS A 89 -4.52 -0.43 9.61
C LYS A 89 -3.06 -0.82 9.82
N GLN A 90 -2.14 -0.05 9.28
CA GLN A 90 -0.71 -0.27 9.49
C GLN A 90 -0.30 -0.10 10.96
N ARG A 91 -0.84 0.92 11.65
CA ARG A 91 -0.62 1.07 13.10
C ARG A 91 -1.09 -0.17 13.88
N VAL A 92 -2.24 -0.73 13.52
CA VAL A 92 -2.75 -1.97 14.15
C VAL A 92 -1.76 -3.11 13.97
N GLU A 93 -1.19 -3.31 12.77
CA GLU A 93 -0.18 -4.36 12.53
C GLU A 93 1.08 -4.15 13.37
N ILE A 94 1.58 -2.92 13.46
CA ILE A 94 2.73 -2.60 14.32
C ILE A 94 2.40 -2.86 15.79
N LEU A 95 1.26 -2.37 16.28
CA LEU A 95 0.81 -2.57 17.66
C LEU A 95 0.64 -4.05 17.99
N LYS A 96 0.11 -4.84 17.06
CA LYS A 96 -0.05 -6.30 17.19
C LYS A 96 1.31 -7.01 17.34
N ALA A 97 2.33 -6.59 16.56
CA ALA A 97 3.67 -7.12 16.70
C ALA A 97 4.30 -6.72 18.06
N LEU A 98 4.13 -5.47 18.48
CA LEU A 98 4.62 -4.96 19.77
C LEU A 98 3.92 -5.60 20.97
N TYR A 99 2.61 -5.85 20.88
CA TYR A 99 1.86 -6.59 21.91
C TYR A 99 2.44 -7.98 22.14
N ARG A 100 2.84 -8.67 21.09
CA ARG A 100 3.53 -9.97 21.14
C ARG A 100 4.98 -9.87 21.61
N GLY A 101 5.41 -8.67 21.99
CA GLY A 101 6.73 -8.40 22.55
C GLY A 101 7.85 -8.40 21.52
N ALA A 102 7.56 -8.07 20.26
CA ALA A 102 8.60 -7.94 19.24
C ALA A 102 9.66 -6.92 19.66
N ARG A 103 10.92 -7.29 19.56
CA ARG A 103 12.10 -6.42 19.73
C ARG A 103 12.75 -6.10 18.38
N ILE A 104 12.58 -6.98 17.41
CA ILE A 104 12.99 -6.77 16.03
C ILE A 104 11.70 -6.70 15.18
N LEU A 105 11.51 -5.58 14.50
CA LEU A 105 10.38 -5.35 13.59
C LEU A 105 10.88 -5.37 12.16
N ILE A 106 10.32 -6.25 11.34
CA ILE A 106 10.56 -6.29 9.90
C ILE A 106 9.35 -5.65 9.22
N LEU A 107 9.58 -4.60 8.44
CA LEU A 107 8.54 -3.87 7.71
C LEU A 107 8.79 -4.04 6.22
N ASP A 108 7.85 -4.69 5.53
CA ASP A 108 7.96 -4.97 4.11
C ASP A 108 7.12 -3.97 3.31
N GLU A 109 7.80 -3.05 2.62
CA GLU A 109 7.21 -1.94 1.85
C GLU A 109 6.10 -1.15 2.58
N PRO A 110 6.32 -0.71 3.82
CA PRO A 110 5.26 -0.19 4.66
C PRO A 110 4.66 1.13 4.19
N THR A 111 5.27 1.79 3.23
CA THR A 111 4.84 3.09 2.67
C THR A 111 4.20 2.98 1.29
N ALA A 112 3.99 1.75 0.77
CA ALA A 112 3.51 1.54 -0.59
C ALA A 112 2.15 2.20 -0.87
N VAL A 113 1.27 2.23 0.13
CA VAL A 113 -0.11 2.72 0.03
C VAL A 113 -0.38 3.96 0.89
N LEU A 114 0.65 4.51 1.54
CA LEU A 114 0.53 5.67 2.40
C LEU A 114 0.65 6.98 1.63
N THR A 115 -0.05 8.00 2.10
CA THR A 115 0.18 9.38 1.69
C THR A 115 1.52 9.89 2.22
N PRO A 116 2.09 10.97 1.66
CA PRO A 116 3.31 11.58 2.20
C PRO A 116 3.20 11.94 3.69
N GLN A 117 2.06 12.47 4.13
CA GLN A 117 1.81 12.83 5.52
C GLN A 117 1.78 11.61 6.44
N GLU A 118 1.13 10.51 6.01
CA GLU A 118 1.11 9.24 6.76
C GLU A 118 2.50 8.59 6.80
N THR A 119 3.29 8.72 5.73
CA THR A 119 4.68 8.26 5.69
C THR A 119 5.55 8.99 6.72
N GLU A 120 5.45 10.33 6.77
CA GLU A 120 6.15 11.13 7.77
C GLU A 120 5.77 10.76 9.22
N GLU A 121 4.48 10.49 9.42
CA GLU A 121 3.97 10.03 10.72
C GLU A 121 4.55 8.66 11.08
N LEU A 122 4.54 7.69 10.14
CA LEU A 122 5.16 6.38 10.32
C LEU A 122 6.63 6.52 10.69
N PHE A 123 7.38 7.34 9.99
CA PHE A 123 8.81 7.54 10.27
C PHE A 123 9.07 8.07 11.66
N ARG A 124 8.29 9.05 12.12
CA ARG A 124 8.37 9.52 13.52
C ARG A 124 8.13 8.38 14.52
N GLN A 125 7.16 7.52 14.24
CA GLN A 125 6.84 6.37 15.09
C GLN A 125 7.97 5.35 15.10
N LEU A 126 8.61 5.06 13.96
CA LEU A 126 9.74 4.13 13.87
C LEU A 126 10.98 4.68 14.60
N ILE A 127 11.22 6.00 14.55
CA ILE A 127 12.28 6.64 15.31
C ILE A 127 12.04 6.48 16.82
N LEU A 128 10.81 6.72 17.28
CA LEU A 128 10.45 6.52 18.69
C LEU A 128 10.63 5.06 19.13
N LEU A 129 10.26 4.09 18.28
CA LEU A 129 10.51 2.68 18.58
C LEU A 129 12.00 2.36 18.71
N LYS A 130 12.83 2.92 17.83
CA LYS A 130 14.29 2.81 17.91
C LYS A 130 14.84 3.39 19.23
N GLU A 131 14.35 4.56 19.65
CA GLU A 131 14.71 5.19 20.93
C GLU A 131 14.31 4.34 22.15
N HIS A 132 13.22 3.58 22.04
CA HIS A 132 12.78 2.59 23.03
C HIS A 132 13.53 1.25 22.95
N GLY A 133 14.60 1.16 22.15
CA GLY A 133 15.48 -0.02 22.05
C GLY A 133 14.99 -1.10 21.11
N HIS A 134 14.01 -0.82 20.25
CA HIS A 134 13.60 -1.74 19.18
C HIS A 134 14.55 -1.64 17.99
N THR A 135 14.80 -2.76 17.32
CA THR A 135 15.51 -2.83 16.05
C THR A 135 14.50 -2.89 14.91
N VAL A 136 14.70 -2.08 13.88
CA VAL A 136 13.81 -2.06 12.71
C VAL A 136 14.58 -2.48 11.48
N ILE A 137 14.04 -3.43 10.72
CA ILE A 137 14.49 -3.80 9.39
C ILE A 137 13.43 -3.26 8.42
N PHE A 138 13.81 -2.23 7.66
CA PHE A 138 12.93 -1.52 6.75
C PHE A 138 13.24 -1.91 5.32
N ILE A 139 12.29 -2.60 4.64
CA ILE A 139 12.43 -3.01 3.25
C ILE A 139 11.67 -2.02 2.38
N SER A 140 12.37 -1.40 1.43
CA SER A 140 11.76 -0.47 0.48
C SER A 140 12.62 -0.36 -0.78
N HIS A 141 11.95 -0.09 -1.90
CA HIS A 141 12.60 0.29 -3.15
C HIS A 141 12.70 1.81 -3.33
N LYS A 142 12.13 2.60 -2.40
CA LYS A 142 12.14 4.06 -2.43
C LYS A 142 13.39 4.59 -1.72
N ILE A 143 14.43 4.88 -2.51
CA ILE A 143 15.77 5.25 -2.00
C ILE A 143 15.71 6.45 -1.02
N ARG A 144 14.85 7.45 -1.31
CA ARG A 144 14.71 8.63 -0.44
C ARG A 144 14.20 8.27 0.95
N GLU A 145 13.26 7.35 1.06
CA GLU A 145 12.74 6.87 2.34
C GLU A 145 13.83 6.16 3.15
N VAL A 146 14.60 5.28 2.50
CA VAL A 146 15.73 4.59 3.13
C VAL A 146 16.78 5.60 3.63
N LYS A 147 17.10 6.60 2.81
CA LYS A 147 18.04 7.68 3.18
C LYS A 147 17.56 8.50 4.37
N GLN A 148 16.25 8.65 4.53
CA GLN A 148 15.65 9.47 5.59
C GLN A 148 15.61 8.75 6.94
N ILE A 149 15.36 7.43 6.97
CA ILE A 149 15.07 6.73 8.24
C ILE A 149 16.13 5.72 8.66
N CYS A 150 16.92 5.17 7.73
CA CYS A 150 17.85 4.09 8.04
C CYS A 150 19.24 4.60 8.43
N ASP A 151 19.91 3.87 9.33
CA ASP A 151 21.31 4.11 9.65
C ASP A 151 22.25 3.42 8.66
N ARG A 152 21.91 2.19 8.26
CA ARG A 152 22.65 1.36 7.30
C ARG A 152 21.73 0.79 6.24
N ILE A 153 22.27 0.54 5.08
CA ILE A 153 21.57 -0.08 3.96
C ILE A 153 22.32 -1.32 3.46
N THR A 154 21.59 -2.41 3.27
CA THR A 154 22.04 -3.57 2.50
C THR A 154 21.39 -3.52 1.13
N ILE A 155 22.18 -3.42 0.07
CA ILE A 155 21.67 -3.37 -1.29
C ILE A 155 21.60 -4.79 -1.84
N MET A 156 20.43 -5.17 -2.36
CA MET A 156 20.19 -6.49 -2.95
C MET A 156 19.90 -6.38 -4.44
N LYS A 157 20.49 -7.30 -5.21
CA LYS A 157 20.26 -7.41 -6.64
C LYS A 157 20.31 -8.88 -7.06
N ASN A 158 19.27 -9.36 -7.74
CA ASN A 158 19.17 -10.74 -8.22
C ASN A 158 19.47 -11.80 -7.12
N GLY A 159 18.96 -11.55 -5.90
CA GLY A 159 19.18 -12.43 -4.74
C GLY A 159 20.58 -12.37 -4.10
N GLN A 160 21.44 -11.47 -4.57
CA GLN A 160 22.79 -11.28 -4.04
C GLN A 160 22.91 -9.95 -3.30
N SER A 161 23.68 -9.93 -2.22
CA SER A 161 24.07 -8.70 -1.54
C SER A 161 25.16 -7.98 -2.34
N MET A 162 24.89 -6.72 -2.69
CA MET A 162 25.87 -5.83 -3.36
C MET A 162 26.70 -5.02 -2.36
N GLY A 163 26.55 -5.31 -1.07
CA GLY A 163 27.29 -4.66 0.01
C GLY A 163 26.38 -4.06 1.07
N VAL A 164 26.99 -3.73 2.20
CA VAL A 164 26.38 -3.03 3.33
C VAL A 164 27.09 -1.70 3.48
N TYR A 165 26.33 -0.61 3.58
CA TYR A 165 26.85 0.75 3.61
C TYR A 165 26.19 1.53 4.76
N ASP A 166 26.94 2.45 5.36
CA ASP A 166 26.32 3.49 6.18
C ASP A 166 25.57 4.47 5.27
N VAL A 167 24.34 4.79 5.62
CA VAL A 167 23.46 5.63 4.76
C VAL A 167 24.05 7.02 4.53
N LYS A 168 24.82 7.55 5.50
CA LYS A 168 25.52 8.84 5.38
C LYS A 168 26.63 8.85 4.31
N ASP A 169 27.24 7.69 4.03
CA ASP A 169 28.44 7.55 3.20
C ASP A 169 28.12 7.12 1.75
N ILE A 170 26.84 6.86 1.40
CA ILE A 170 26.43 6.45 0.07
C ILE A 170 25.39 7.41 -0.52
N THR A 171 25.52 7.76 -1.80
CA THR A 171 24.58 8.66 -2.48
C THR A 171 23.36 7.92 -3.06
N GLU A 172 22.27 8.65 -3.36
CA GLU A 172 21.10 8.08 -4.05
C GLU A 172 21.47 7.50 -5.41
N SER A 173 22.40 8.14 -6.13
CA SER A 173 22.91 7.68 -7.43
C SER A 173 23.66 6.36 -7.30
N ASP A 174 24.51 6.22 -6.27
CA ASP A 174 25.25 4.98 -6.02
C ASP A 174 24.32 3.82 -5.67
N ILE A 175 23.32 4.07 -4.79
CA ILE A 175 22.31 3.09 -4.45
C ILE A 175 21.57 2.64 -5.72
N SER A 176 21.10 3.60 -6.53
CA SER A 176 20.40 3.31 -7.79
C SER A 176 21.25 2.48 -8.74
N ARG A 177 22.52 2.86 -8.92
CA ARG A 177 23.47 2.13 -9.76
C ARG A 177 23.69 0.69 -9.29
N LEU A 178 23.85 0.49 -7.99
CA LEU A 178 24.05 -0.84 -7.41
C LEU A 178 22.79 -1.71 -7.53
N MET A 179 21.60 -1.13 -7.36
CA MET A 179 20.33 -1.85 -7.49
C MET A 179 20.06 -2.26 -8.95
N VAL A 180 20.20 -1.32 -9.90
CA VAL A 180 19.83 -1.52 -11.31
C VAL A 180 21.00 -2.07 -12.14
N GLY A 181 22.24 -1.73 -11.78
CA GLY A 181 23.47 -2.15 -12.48
C GLY A 181 23.87 -1.28 -13.65
N ARG A 182 23.19 -0.15 -13.86
CA ARG A 182 23.54 0.90 -14.84
C ARG A 182 23.16 2.27 -14.27
N GLU A 183 23.80 3.31 -14.76
CA GLU A 183 23.32 4.66 -14.44
C GLU A 183 21.90 4.86 -14.97
N VAL A 184 21.00 5.20 -14.08
CA VAL A 184 19.64 5.58 -14.43
C VAL A 184 19.65 7.11 -14.51
N LYS A 185 19.57 7.67 -15.72
CA LYS A 185 19.33 9.10 -15.88
C LYS A 185 17.93 9.39 -15.33
N MET A 186 17.87 10.10 -14.22
CA MET A 186 16.60 10.51 -13.59
C MET A 186 15.87 11.58 -14.40
N ASP A 187 16.58 12.30 -15.25
CA ASP A 187 16.01 13.35 -16.10
C ASP A 187 15.58 12.76 -17.44
N LEU A 188 14.29 12.54 -17.58
CA LEU A 188 13.65 12.32 -18.87
C LEU A 188 13.46 13.66 -19.57
N GLU A 189 14.20 13.89 -20.66
CA GLU A 189 13.92 15.01 -21.56
C GLU A 189 12.51 14.85 -22.14
N LYS A 190 11.55 15.52 -21.50
CA LYS A 190 10.17 15.53 -21.97
C LYS A 190 10.09 16.42 -23.22
N LYS A 191 9.90 15.81 -24.37
CA LYS A 191 9.57 16.57 -25.59
C LYS A 191 8.25 17.30 -25.40
N GLN A 192 8.17 18.53 -25.90
CA GLN A 192 6.95 19.32 -25.84
C GLN A 192 5.80 18.58 -26.52
N ALA A 193 4.74 18.30 -25.79
CA ALA A 193 3.55 17.66 -26.32
C ALA A 193 2.89 18.57 -27.36
N ARG A 194 2.37 17.98 -28.44
CA ARG A 194 1.58 18.67 -29.48
C ARG A 194 0.17 18.05 -29.48
N PRO A 195 -0.69 18.43 -28.51
CA PRO A 195 -2.03 17.90 -28.42
C PRO A 195 -2.87 18.28 -29.64
N ARG A 196 -3.63 17.32 -30.16
CA ARG A 196 -4.51 17.50 -31.32
C ARG A 196 -5.98 17.54 -30.89
N ASP A 197 -6.84 16.80 -31.57
CA ASP A 197 -8.27 16.77 -31.32
C ASP A 197 -8.60 16.13 -29.95
N VAL A 198 -9.74 16.54 -29.40
CA VAL A 198 -10.29 15.93 -28.17
C VAL A 198 -10.70 14.50 -28.47
N VAL A 199 -10.11 13.53 -27.77
CA VAL A 199 -10.39 12.10 -27.93
C VAL A 199 -11.22 11.52 -26.79
N LEU A 200 -11.18 12.14 -25.61
CA LEU A 200 -12.06 11.80 -24.47
C LEU A 200 -12.64 13.10 -23.91
N ARG A 201 -13.94 13.09 -23.66
CA ARG A 201 -14.64 14.15 -22.97
C ARG A 201 -15.56 13.55 -21.91
N VAL A 202 -15.38 13.98 -20.69
CA VAL A 202 -16.20 13.66 -19.53
C VAL A 202 -16.93 14.93 -19.12
N GLU A 203 -18.24 14.88 -18.97
CA GLU A 203 -19.09 16.05 -18.68
C GLU A 203 -20.01 15.73 -17.50
N HIS A 204 -19.85 16.48 -16.41
CA HIS A 204 -20.71 16.42 -15.23
C HIS A 204 -20.97 15.00 -14.75
N LEU A 205 -19.91 14.21 -14.59
CA LEU A 205 -20.00 12.81 -14.21
C LEU A 205 -20.28 12.64 -12.73
N TYR A 206 -21.28 11.81 -12.41
CA TYR A 206 -21.66 11.44 -11.05
C TYR A 206 -21.74 9.93 -10.91
N HIS A 207 -21.16 9.41 -9.82
CA HIS A 207 -21.28 8.00 -9.42
C HIS A 207 -21.19 7.85 -7.91
N GLY A 208 -22.03 6.99 -7.31
CA GLY A 208 -22.02 6.64 -5.90
C GLY A 208 -22.71 5.31 -5.63
N TYR A 209 -22.65 4.85 -4.38
CA TYR A 209 -23.28 3.62 -3.93
C TYR A 209 -24.54 3.95 -3.12
N GLY A 210 -25.72 3.52 -3.60
CA GLY A 210 -27.01 3.71 -2.93
C GLY A 210 -27.33 5.18 -2.61
N GLU A 211 -27.99 5.43 -1.47
CA GLU A 211 -28.29 6.78 -0.95
C GLU A 211 -27.10 7.45 -0.22
N GLY A 212 -25.89 6.90 -0.38
CA GLY A 212 -24.69 7.33 0.33
C GLY A 212 -23.86 8.40 -0.39
N LYS A 213 -22.64 8.63 0.10
CA LYS A 213 -21.67 9.57 -0.44
C LYS A 213 -21.35 9.26 -1.91
N LEU A 214 -21.46 10.29 -2.77
CA LEU A 214 -20.94 10.22 -4.13
C LEU A 214 -19.42 9.99 -4.08
N LYS A 215 -18.95 9.04 -4.87
CA LYS A 215 -17.51 8.76 -5.07
C LYS A 215 -16.94 9.58 -6.22
N VAL A 216 -17.76 9.83 -7.23
CA VAL A 216 -17.48 10.79 -8.31
C VAL A 216 -18.59 11.83 -8.26
N ASN A 217 -18.21 13.09 -8.11
CA ASN A 217 -19.14 14.20 -7.89
C ASN A 217 -18.78 15.36 -8.82
N ASP A 218 -19.58 15.57 -9.85
CA ASP A 218 -19.47 16.63 -10.86
C ASP A 218 -18.08 16.72 -11.53
N VAL A 219 -17.55 15.57 -11.98
CA VAL A 219 -16.24 15.53 -12.61
C VAL A 219 -16.37 15.80 -14.11
N SER A 220 -15.63 16.81 -14.58
CA SER A 220 -15.57 17.20 -16.00
C SER A 220 -14.12 17.44 -16.43
N PHE A 221 -13.73 16.85 -17.57
CA PHE A 221 -12.43 17.09 -18.19
C PHE A 221 -12.40 16.60 -19.64
N THR A 222 -11.34 16.98 -20.35
CA THR A 222 -11.08 16.50 -21.70
C THR A 222 -9.65 15.98 -21.82
N VAL A 223 -9.44 14.99 -22.71
CA VAL A 223 -8.11 14.50 -23.08
C VAL A 223 -7.95 14.61 -24.59
N ARG A 224 -6.81 15.12 -25.05
CA ARG A 224 -6.50 15.30 -26.46
C ARG A 224 -5.62 14.18 -26.98
N SER A 225 -5.67 13.94 -28.28
CA SER A 225 -4.74 13.01 -28.92
C SER A 225 -3.30 13.47 -28.77
N GLY A 226 -2.42 12.56 -28.32
CA GLY A 226 -1.03 12.86 -28.03
C GLY A 226 -0.77 13.52 -26.67
N GLU A 227 -1.78 13.56 -25.79
CA GLU A 227 -1.71 14.09 -24.43
C GLU A 227 -1.63 12.94 -23.41
N ILE A 228 -0.90 13.18 -22.34
CA ILE A 228 -0.94 12.36 -21.12
C ILE A 228 -1.61 13.20 -20.04
N LEU A 229 -2.84 12.84 -19.65
CA LEU A 229 -3.54 13.47 -18.53
C LEU A 229 -3.23 12.73 -17.23
N GLY A 230 -2.68 13.43 -16.24
CA GLY A 230 -2.50 12.91 -14.89
C GLY A 230 -3.73 13.20 -14.01
N ILE A 231 -4.23 12.18 -13.32
CA ILE A 231 -5.28 12.30 -12.31
C ILE A 231 -4.65 12.00 -10.95
N ALA A 232 -4.48 13.04 -10.13
CA ALA A 232 -3.89 12.93 -8.81
C ALA A 232 -4.96 12.91 -7.72
N GLY A 233 -4.69 12.16 -6.65
CA GLY A 233 -5.55 12.10 -5.46
C GLY A 233 -5.07 11.02 -4.51
N VAL A 234 -5.45 11.12 -3.23
CA VAL A 234 -5.21 10.06 -2.25
C VAL A 234 -6.18 8.92 -2.46
N GLU A 235 -5.81 7.72 -2.03
CA GLU A 235 -6.64 6.52 -2.17
C GLU A 235 -8.04 6.74 -1.56
N GLY A 236 -9.07 6.24 -2.26
CA GLY A 236 -10.47 6.39 -1.83
C GLY A 236 -11.18 7.68 -2.28
N ASN A 237 -10.48 8.59 -2.99
CA ASN A 237 -11.08 9.85 -3.49
C ASN A 237 -11.82 9.69 -4.83
N GLY A 238 -12.06 8.47 -5.30
CA GLY A 238 -12.92 8.23 -6.47
C GLY A 238 -12.18 8.06 -7.80
N GLN A 239 -10.85 8.06 -7.83
CA GLN A 239 -10.05 7.88 -9.07
C GLN A 239 -10.37 6.54 -9.74
N ARG A 240 -10.47 5.46 -8.95
CA ARG A 240 -10.81 4.13 -9.42
C ARG A 240 -12.22 4.11 -10.01
N GLU A 241 -13.18 4.63 -9.27
CA GLU A 241 -14.58 4.69 -9.71
C GLU A 241 -14.72 5.53 -10.99
N LEU A 242 -14.01 6.65 -11.09
CA LEU A 242 -13.96 7.46 -12.30
C LEU A 242 -13.48 6.67 -13.52
N LEU A 243 -12.36 5.96 -13.40
CA LEU A 243 -11.82 5.15 -14.51
C LEU A 243 -12.74 3.98 -14.86
N GLU A 244 -13.32 3.32 -13.86
CA GLU A 244 -14.28 2.23 -14.05
C GLU A 244 -15.58 2.71 -14.73
N CYS A 245 -16.06 3.94 -14.46
CA CYS A 245 -17.15 4.57 -15.18
C CYS A 245 -16.78 4.84 -16.65
N ILE A 246 -15.60 5.38 -16.92
CA ILE A 246 -15.14 5.68 -18.28
C ILE A 246 -15.01 4.42 -19.13
N THR A 247 -14.64 3.31 -18.52
CA THR A 247 -14.45 2.02 -19.20
C THR A 247 -15.71 1.14 -19.23
N GLY A 248 -16.83 1.60 -18.62
CA GLY A 248 -18.09 0.87 -18.57
C GLY A 248 -18.14 -0.25 -17.55
N LEU A 249 -17.13 -0.38 -16.67
CA LEU A 249 -17.12 -1.34 -15.56
C LEU A 249 -18.11 -0.95 -14.45
N ARG A 250 -18.45 0.34 -14.37
CA ARG A 250 -19.48 0.88 -13.46
C ARG A 250 -20.51 1.72 -14.20
N PRO A 251 -21.78 1.65 -13.80
CA PRO A 251 -22.81 2.53 -14.35
C PRO A 251 -22.56 3.97 -13.90
N ILE A 252 -22.85 4.91 -14.77
CA ILE A 252 -22.92 6.34 -14.42
C ILE A 252 -24.31 6.68 -13.92
N GLN A 253 -24.45 7.55 -12.92
CA GLN A 253 -25.74 8.04 -12.43
C GLN A 253 -26.20 9.27 -13.21
N ARG A 254 -25.26 10.17 -13.50
CA ARG A 254 -25.49 11.39 -14.29
C ARG A 254 -24.22 11.76 -15.04
N GLY A 255 -24.38 12.56 -16.09
CA GLY A 255 -23.28 13.05 -16.91
C GLY A 255 -23.17 12.34 -18.24
N LYS A 256 -22.13 12.67 -19.01
CA LYS A 256 -21.85 12.10 -20.32
C LYS A 256 -20.39 11.78 -20.49
N ILE A 257 -20.11 10.69 -21.18
CA ILE A 257 -18.76 10.28 -21.58
C ILE A 257 -18.76 10.12 -23.09
N ARG A 258 -17.90 10.89 -23.76
CA ARG A 258 -17.71 10.79 -25.20
C ARG A 258 -16.28 10.41 -25.52
N ILE A 259 -16.11 9.39 -26.34
CA ILE A 259 -14.82 8.97 -26.87
C ILE A 259 -14.82 9.19 -28.36
N LYS A 260 -13.93 10.08 -28.83
CA LYS A 260 -13.94 10.64 -30.19
C LYS A 260 -15.31 11.26 -30.51
N ARG A 261 -16.09 10.65 -31.42
CA ARG A 261 -17.43 11.13 -31.81
C ARG A 261 -18.58 10.34 -31.19
N HIS A 262 -18.28 9.29 -30.42
CA HIS A 262 -19.28 8.36 -29.88
C HIS A 262 -19.60 8.73 -28.43
N ASP A 263 -20.88 8.85 -28.13
CA ASP A 263 -21.38 8.87 -26.77
C ASP A 263 -21.38 7.42 -26.25
N VAL A 264 -20.55 7.15 -25.25
CA VAL A 264 -20.39 5.82 -24.67
C VAL A 264 -21.08 5.69 -23.31
N SER A 265 -21.83 6.72 -22.91
CA SER A 265 -22.57 6.74 -21.65
C SER A 265 -23.54 5.56 -21.57
N GLY A 266 -23.34 4.67 -20.59
CA GLY A 266 -24.20 3.48 -20.42
C GLY A 266 -24.00 2.35 -21.43
N MET A 267 -22.98 2.40 -22.28
CA MET A 267 -22.63 1.28 -23.17
C MET A 267 -21.97 0.15 -22.38
N SER A 268 -22.10 -1.08 -22.89
CA SER A 268 -21.37 -2.22 -22.34
C SER A 268 -19.87 -2.10 -22.57
N ILE A 269 -19.08 -2.72 -21.69
CA ILE A 269 -17.60 -2.78 -21.78
C ILE A 269 -17.14 -3.20 -23.18
N ARG A 270 -17.78 -4.24 -23.74
CA ARG A 270 -17.47 -4.77 -25.08
C ARG A 270 -17.66 -3.70 -26.15
N ASN A 271 -18.80 -3.01 -26.14
CA ASN A 271 -19.09 -1.97 -27.12
C ASN A 271 -18.12 -0.80 -27.01
N ILE A 272 -17.77 -0.39 -25.77
CA ILE A 272 -16.78 0.67 -25.55
C ILE A 272 -15.42 0.27 -26.13
N ARG A 273 -14.96 -0.96 -25.87
CA ARG A 273 -13.70 -1.48 -26.41
C ARG A 273 -13.71 -1.55 -27.93
N ASP A 274 -14.78 -2.06 -28.50
CA ASP A 274 -14.89 -2.25 -29.97
C ASP A 274 -14.96 -0.92 -30.72
N ILE A 275 -15.77 0.04 -30.24
CA ILE A 275 -16.00 1.33 -30.90
C ILE A 275 -14.84 2.31 -30.62
N ALA A 276 -14.45 2.44 -29.36
CA ALA A 276 -13.51 3.46 -28.93
C ALA A 276 -12.06 3.00 -28.96
N LYS A 277 -11.81 1.68 -29.09
CA LYS A 277 -10.46 1.07 -29.02
C LYS A 277 -9.72 1.48 -27.75
N THR A 278 -10.45 1.44 -26.63
CA THR A 278 -9.89 1.77 -25.31
C THR A 278 -9.25 0.53 -24.68
N ALA A 279 -8.17 0.74 -23.95
CA ALA A 279 -7.55 -0.25 -23.07
C ALA A 279 -7.54 0.28 -21.64
N TYR A 280 -7.70 -0.61 -20.69
CA TYR A 280 -7.67 -0.30 -19.27
C TYR A 280 -6.73 -1.26 -18.53
N ILE A 281 -5.79 -0.70 -17.79
CA ILE A 281 -4.92 -1.45 -16.89
C ILE A 281 -5.43 -1.20 -15.48
N PRO A 282 -6.08 -2.18 -14.82
CA PRO A 282 -6.67 -2.01 -13.50
C PRO A 282 -5.62 -1.96 -12.40
N GLN A 283 -5.97 -1.37 -11.25
CA GLN A 283 -5.16 -1.37 -10.05
C GLN A 283 -4.92 -2.80 -9.55
N ASP A 284 -5.98 -3.60 -9.42
CA ASP A 284 -5.89 -5.03 -9.14
C ASP A 284 -5.73 -5.80 -10.46
N ARG A 285 -4.48 -6.08 -10.78
CA ARG A 285 -4.11 -6.77 -12.02
C ARG A 285 -4.45 -8.25 -12.00
N LEU A 286 -4.41 -8.89 -10.83
CA LEU A 286 -4.69 -10.32 -10.70
C LEU A 286 -6.18 -10.62 -10.81
N LEU A 287 -7.03 -9.75 -10.24
CA LEU A 287 -8.49 -9.97 -10.26
C LEU A 287 -9.12 -9.52 -11.59
N PHE A 288 -8.63 -8.43 -12.19
CA PHE A 288 -9.30 -7.79 -13.34
C PHE A 288 -8.43 -7.66 -14.59
N GLY A 289 -7.13 -7.88 -14.49
CA GLY A 289 -6.19 -7.57 -15.56
C GLY A 289 -5.71 -8.78 -16.35
N VAL A 290 -5.45 -9.90 -15.70
CA VAL A 290 -4.87 -11.10 -16.33
C VAL A 290 -5.49 -12.37 -15.77
N ALA A 291 -5.54 -13.42 -16.60
CA ALA A 291 -5.82 -14.78 -16.18
C ALA A 291 -4.50 -15.42 -15.74
N SER A 292 -4.25 -15.51 -14.42
CA SER A 292 -2.96 -15.93 -13.85
C SER A 292 -2.56 -17.36 -14.22
N GLU A 293 -3.55 -18.23 -14.44
CA GLU A 293 -3.34 -19.62 -14.87
C GLU A 293 -3.07 -19.77 -16.37
N ALA A 294 -3.31 -18.71 -17.15
CA ALA A 294 -3.12 -18.71 -18.59
C ALA A 294 -1.71 -18.24 -18.98
N THR A 295 -1.22 -18.69 -20.12
CA THR A 295 0.04 -18.22 -20.69
C THR A 295 -0.07 -16.76 -21.14
N ILE A 296 1.07 -16.11 -21.39
CA ILE A 296 1.10 -14.74 -21.95
C ILE A 296 0.35 -14.71 -23.29
N LYS A 297 0.50 -15.72 -24.14
CA LYS A 297 -0.18 -15.83 -25.44
C LYS A 297 -1.71 -15.87 -25.30
N GLU A 298 -2.20 -16.57 -24.30
CA GLU A 298 -3.65 -16.69 -24.04
C GLU A 298 -4.23 -15.44 -23.40
N ASN A 299 -3.41 -14.64 -22.74
CA ASN A 299 -3.79 -13.35 -22.16
C ASN A 299 -3.77 -12.22 -23.19
N LEU A 300 -3.02 -12.34 -24.30
CA LEU A 300 -2.94 -11.35 -25.40
C LEU A 300 -4.02 -11.60 -26.46
#